data_a45fcf8f40db325474607d8aa736db94
#
_entry.id   a45fcf8f40db325474607d8aa736db94
#
_cell.length_a   1.000
_cell.length_b   1.000
_cell.length_c   1.000
_cell.angle_alpha   90.00
_cell.angle_beta   90.00
_cell.angle_gamma   90.00
#
_symmetry.space_group_name_H-M   'P 1'
#
loop_
_entity.id
_entity.type
_entity.pdbx_description
1 polymer ?
#
loop_
_entity_poly.entity_id
_entity_poly.type
_entity_poly.pdbx_seq_one_letter_code
_entity_poly.pdbx_strand_id
1 'polypeptide(L)'
;MRQASVTLAMLAGFDSLLVQDALAQGKPPMPFRVQIVYSPLYVIDLGGLEKLHPFDIRKYEKIYKQLLLDGKISDQHALVPEPLTRDQFLLIHTEPYLQSLKVRENLIRYLEAPALRLAPVDLEKKIVEPVRLSSGGTLSAARAALEVGIGINLGGGYHHAKPESGEGFCIIADIPIAIRQLQADNRIKRALIVDVDVHQGNGTICCLRDDESTFTFSMHQDSIYPIPKEIGDLDIELQAGCMDDEYNRILEENLRRIMSSFQADIVFIVGGCDTLSGDPLAGLEMTTEGIVTRDALIVASCVEKNIPVVFTLAGGYSSEAWKTQYQSIRHLIDTYGVAK
;
A
#
# COMPACT_ATOMS: atom_id res chain seq x y z
N MET A 1 11.90 -8.66 31.66
CA MET A 1 12.10 -7.25 32.02
C MET A 1 13.41 -6.61 31.53
N ARG A 2 14.15 -7.19 30.57
CA ARG A 2 15.40 -6.58 29.98
C ARG A 2 15.28 -6.19 28.50
N GLN A 3 14.22 -6.57 27.79
CA GLN A 3 14.05 -6.20 26.38
C GLN A 3 13.33 -4.87 26.16
N ALA A 4 12.54 -4.37 27.11
CA ALA A 4 11.88 -3.08 27.01
C ALA A 4 12.79 -1.85 27.18
N SER A 5 13.99 -2.03 27.75
CA SER A 5 14.93 -0.92 28.02
C SER A 5 15.80 -0.54 26.81
N VAL A 6 15.99 -1.43 25.85
CA VAL A 6 16.85 -1.17 24.69
C VAL A 6 16.14 -0.30 23.65
N THR A 7 14.82 -0.49 23.49
CA THR A 7 14.02 0.28 22.53
C THR A 7 13.87 1.75 22.92
N LEU A 8 13.82 2.06 24.22
CA LEU A 8 13.65 3.45 24.68
C LEU A 8 14.97 4.26 24.63
N ALA A 9 16.12 3.59 24.73
CA ALA A 9 17.42 4.26 24.64
C ALA A 9 17.85 4.62 23.20
N MET A 10 17.33 3.93 22.19
CA MET A 10 17.56 4.30 20.79
C MET A 10 16.77 5.55 20.37
N LEU A 11 15.57 5.79 20.91
CA LEU A 11 14.74 6.95 20.56
C LEU A 11 15.29 8.30 21.08
N ALA A 12 16.03 8.33 22.19
CA ALA A 12 16.53 9.58 22.79
C ALA A 12 17.82 10.11 22.13
N GLY A 13 18.54 9.30 21.36
CA GLY A 13 19.72 9.71 20.59
C GLY A 13 19.42 10.18 19.16
N PHE A 14 18.23 9.91 18.66
CA PHE A 14 17.83 10.14 17.26
C PHE A 14 17.48 11.60 16.95
N ASP A 15 16.96 12.36 17.91
CA ASP A 15 16.44 13.73 17.64
C ASP A 15 17.50 14.74 17.16
N SER A 16 18.78 14.58 17.54
CA SER A 16 19.80 15.59 17.20
C SER A 16 20.48 15.37 15.85
N LEU A 17 20.62 14.13 15.40
CA LEU A 17 21.22 13.77 14.11
C LEU A 17 20.21 14.00 12.94
N LEU A 18 18.95 13.68 13.15
CA LEU A 18 17.87 13.86 12.18
C LEU A 18 17.68 15.34 11.79
N VAL A 19 17.79 16.23 12.78
CA VAL A 19 17.70 17.69 12.56
C VAL A 19 18.90 18.19 11.76
N GLN A 20 20.08 17.61 11.91
CA GLN A 20 21.30 18.05 11.20
C GLN A 20 21.29 17.62 9.73
N ASP A 21 20.84 16.41 9.39
CA ASP A 21 20.76 15.94 8.01
C ASP A 21 19.65 16.66 7.21
N ALA A 22 18.49 16.91 7.83
CA ALA A 22 17.40 17.67 7.22
C ALA A 22 17.80 19.13 6.94
N LEU A 23 18.56 19.75 7.86
CA LEU A 23 19.09 21.10 7.68
C LEU A 23 20.14 21.16 6.57
N ALA A 24 20.93 20.09 6.35
CA ALA A 24 21.89 20.01 5.26
C ALA A 24 21.21 19.94 3.88
N GLN A 25 19.97 19.43 3.80
CA GLN A 25 19.18 19.35 2.58
C GLN A 25 18.25 20.56 2.37
N GLY A 26 18.22 21.53 3.31
CA GLY A 26 17.40 22.74 3.21
C GLY A 26 15.89 22.49 3.35
N LYS A 27 15.44 21.30 3.73
CA LYS A 27 14.03 20.98 4.01
C LYS A 27 13.77 21.09 5.52
N PRO A 28 12.67 21.75 5.95
CA PRO A 28 12.30 21.76 7.37
C PRO A 28 11.97 20.33 7.84
N PRO A 29 12.22 19.99 9.11
CA PRO A 29 11.83 18.69 9.65
C PRO A 29 10.32 18.51 9.59
N MET A 30 9.88 17.36 9.08
CA MET A 30 8.47 17.00 8.97
C MET A 30 7.91 16.55 10.33
N PRO A 31 6.66 16.86 10.66
CA PRO A 31 6.10 16.53 11.97
C PRO A 31 5.87 15.02 12.21
N PHE A 32 5.86 14.21 11.16
CA PHE A 32 5.52 12.77 11.15
C PHE A 32 4.38 12.40 12.10
N ARG A 33 3.16 12.58 11.59
CA ARG A 33 1.91 12.13 12.20
C ARG A 33 1.17 11.26 11.20
N VAL A 34 0.33 10.37 11.70
CA VAL A 34 -0.47 9.47 10.86
C VAL A 34 -1.78 10.14 10.47
N GLN A 35 -2.04 10.26 9.18
CA GLN A 35 -3.35 10.60 8.65
C GLN A 35 -4.01 9.35 8.06
N ILE A 36 -5.14 8.97 8.60
CA ILE A 36 -5.96 7.88 8.05
C ILE A 36 -6.87 8.41 6.96
N VAL A 37 -6.97 7.67 5.87
CA VAL A 37 -7.93 7.90 4.78
C VAL A 37 -8.83 6.67 4.66
N TYR A 38 -10.13 6.89 4.74
CA TYR A 38 -11.11 5.81 4.68
C TYR A 38 -12.49 6.31 4.24
N SER A 39 -13.23 5.44 3.57
CA SER A 39 -14.66 5.61 3.32
C SER A 39 -15.40 4.29 3.48
N PRO A 40 -16.57 4.26 4.13
CA PRO A 40 -17.40 3.06 4.18
C PRO A 40 -17.88 2.61 2.78
N LEU A 41 -17.80 3.49 1.79
CA LEU A 41 -18.11 3.19 0.40
C LEU A 41 -17.02 2.41 -0.35
N TYR A 42 -15.90 2.07 0.29
CA TYR A 42 -14.90 1.14 -0.25
C TYR A 42 -15.43 -0.29 -0.31
N VAL A 43 -16.43 -0.61 0.52
CA VAL A 43 -17.01 -1.95 0.58
C VAL A 43 -17.80 -2.27 -0.68
N ILE A 44 -17.41 -3.36 -1.34
CA ILE A 44 -18.15 -3.98 -2.44
C ILE A 44 -19.21 -4.90 -1.82
N ASP A 45 -20.48 -4.58 -2.03
CA ASP A 45 -21.63 -5.36 -1.53
C ASP A 45 -22.44 -5.90 -2.72
N LEU A 46 -22.33 -7.20 -2.92
CA LEU A 46 -23.01 -7.94 -4.00
C LEU A 46 -24.08 -8.90 -3.45
N GLY A 47 -24.61 -8.60 -2.27
CA GLY A 47 -25.64 -9.42 -1.62
C GLY A 47 -25.12 -10.75 -1.11
N GLY A 48 -23.84 -10.84 -0.80
CA GLY A 48 -23.15 -12.03 -0.28
C GLY A 48 -22.29 -12.77 -1.30
N LEU A 49 -22.42 -12.47 -2.60
CA LEU A 49 -21.57 -13.08 -3.65
C LEU A 49 -20.09 -12.67 -3.50
N GLU A 50 -19.82 -11.51 -2.92
CA GLU A 50 -18.44 -11.05 -2.62
C GLU A 50 -17.70 -12.01 -1.68
N LYS A 51 -18.41 -12.78 -0.86
CA LYS A 51 -17.83 -13.77 0.06
C LYS A 51 -17.27 -15.02 -0.64
N LEU A 52 -17.61 -15.22 -1.91
CA LEU A 52 -17.07 -16.29 -2.73
C LEU A 52 -15.69 -15.95 -3.32
N HIS A 53 -15.28 -14.68 -3.19
CA HIS A 53 -13.95 -14.22 -3.59
C HIS A 53 -12.96 -14.45 -2.44
N PRO A 54 -11.70 -14.85 -2.71
CA PRO A 54 -10.70 -15.04 -1.66
C PRO A 54 -10.36 -13.76 -0.92
N PHE A 55 -10.46 -12.59 -1.58
CA PHE A 55 -10.18 -11.29 -0.96
C PHE A 55 -11.37 -10.82 -0.11
N ASP A 56 -11.14 -10.64 1.19
CA ASP A 56 -12.14 -10.07 2.11
C ASP A 56 -12.20 -8.55 1.98
N ILE A 57 -13.05 -8.05 1.11
CA ILE A 57 -13.25 -6.59 0.91
C ILE A 57 -13.71 -5.88 2.19
N ARG A 58 -14.27 -6.58 3.16
CA ARG A 58 -14.68 -6.00 4.44
C ARG A 58 -13.53 -5.83 5.43
N LYS A 59 -12.31 -6.28 5.09
CA LYS A 59 -11.13 -6.07 5.95
C LYS A 59 -10.90 -4.58 6.25
N TYR A 60 -11.16 -3.70 5.30
CA TYR A 60 -11.04 -2.25 5.44
C TYR A 60 -11.97 -1.69 6.54
N GLU A 61 -13.23 -2.10 6.49
CA GLU A 61 -14.23 -1.74 7.49
C GLU A 61 -13.89 -2.30 8.88
N LYS A 62 -13.41 -3.55 8.95
CA LYS A 62 -13.02 -4.20 10.20
C LYS A 62 -11.87 -3.45 10.87
N ILE A 63 -10.84 -3.08 10.11
CA ILE A 63 -9.69 -2.32 10.61
C ILE A 63 -10.16 -0.95 11.14
N TYR A 64 -10.93 -0.21 10.35
CA TYR A 64 -11.43 1.10 10.75
C TYR A 64 -12.24 1.05 12.03
N LYS A 65 -13.20 0.12 12.12
CA LYS A 65 -14.03 -0.08 13.32
C LYS A 65 -13.20 -0.46 14.55
N GLN A 66 -12.17 -1.31 14.37
CA GLN A 66 -11.32 -1.70 15.48
C GLN A 66 -10.47 -0.52 15.99
N LEU A 67 -9.95 0.32 15.08
CA LEU A 67 -9.23 1.54 15.48
C LEU A 67 -10.11 2.50 16.28
N LEU A 68 -11.40 2.64 15.92
CA LEU A 68 -12.38 3.43 16.68
C LEU A 68 -12.67 2.82 18.06
N LEU A 69 -12.92 1.50 18.10
CA LEU A 69 -13.23 0.78 19.35
C LEU A 69 -12.09 0.87 20.37
N ASP A 70 -10.85 0.80 19.91
CA ASP A 70 -9.67 0.88 20.76
C ASP A 70 -9.25 2.33 21.07
N GLY A 71 -10.05 3.31 20.62
CA GLY A 71 -9.79 4.74 20.85
C GLY A 71 -8.50 5.25 20.21
N LYS A 72 -8.00 4.57 19.16
CA LYS A 72 -6.80 4.97 18.43
C LYS A 72 -7.07 6.16 17.51
N ILE A 73 -8.27 6.24 16.98
CA ILE A 73 -8.79 7.35 16.17
C ILE A 73 -10.21 7.70 16.60
N SER A 74 -10.70 8.86 16.17
CA SER A 74 -12.14 9.19 16.15
C SER A 74 -12.57 9.40 14.71
N ASP A 75 -13.88 9.49 14.45
CA ASP A 75 -14.41 9.74 13.11
C ASP A 75 -13.84 11.01 12.45
N GLN A 76 -13.46 11.99 13.25
CA GLN A 76 -12.88 13.25 12.77
C GLN A 76 -11.43 13.12 12.26
N HIS A 77 -10.73 12.04 12.62
CA HIS A 77 -9.35 11.80 12.21
C HIS A 77 -9.23 11.09 10.84
N ALA A 78 -10.34 10.61 10.30
CA ALA A 78 -10.32 9.97 8.98
C ALA A 78 -10.71 10.97 7.89
N LEU A 79 -9.82 11.17 6.92
CA LEU A 79 -10.16 11.89 5.69
C LEU A 79 -11.06 11.02 4.82
N VAL A 80 -12.15 11.61 4.34
CA VAL A 80 -13.00 10.98 3.33
C VAL A 80 -12.45 11.37 1.96
N PRO A 81 -12.03 10.40 1.13
CA PRO A 81 -11.45 10.70 -0.16
C PRO A 81 -12.50 11.03 -1.21
N GLU A 82 -12.09 11.75 -2.23
CA GLU A 82 -12.84 11.89 -3.48
C GLU A 82 -12.46 10.75 -4.44
N PRO A 83 -13.40 10.25 -5.26
CA PRO A 83 -13.08 9.26 -6.28
C PRO A 83 -12.16 9.87 -7.35
N LEU A 84 -11.27 9.06 -7.93
CA LEU A 84 -10.43 9.50 -9.05
C LEU A 84 -11.31 10.06 -10.19
N THR A 85 -10.90 11.18 -10.76
CA THR A 85 -11.53 11.70 -11.97
C THR A 85 -11.12 10.90 -13.20
N ARG A 86 -11.86 11.07 -14.31
CA ARG A 86 -11.47 10.47 -15.58
C ARG A 86 -10.09 10.93 -16.05
N ASP A 87 -9.77 12.20 -15.89
CA ASP A 87 -8.47 12.74 -16.31
C ASP A 87 -7.32 12.16 -15.49
N GLN A 88 -7.52 11.96 -14.18
CA GLN A 88 -6.56 11.28 -13.32
C GLN A 88 -6.36 9.81 -13.74
N PHE A 89 -7.45 9.11 -14.05
CA PHE A 89 -7.37 7.75 -14.54
C PHE A 89 -6.51 7.65 -15.81
N LEU A 90 -6.68 8.61 -16.75
CA LEU A 90 -5.95 8.66 -18.02
C LEU A 90 -4.48 9.09 -17.90
N LEU A 91 -3.99 9.41 -16.70
CA LEU A 91 -2.55 9.61 -16.47
C LEU A 91 -1.74 8.31 -16.63
N ILE A 92 -2.40 7.17 -16.46
CA ILE A 92 -1.80 5.83 -16.54
C ILE A 92 -2.55 4.93 -17.51
N HIS A 93 -3.87 4.85 -17.37
CA HIS A 93 -4.69 3.94 -18.16
C HIS A 93 -5.16 4.54 -19.47
N THR A 94 -5.40 3.69 -20.45
CA THR A 94 -5.90 4.11 -21.77
C THR A 94 -7.42 4.27 -21.78
N GLU A 95 -7.94 5.10 -22.67
CA GLU A 95 -9.38 5.26 -22.87
C GLU A 95 -10.09 3.94 -23.24
N PRO A 96 -9.55 3.11 -24.15
CA PRO A 96 -10.15 1.81 -24.44
C PRO A 96 -10.25 0.92 -23.21
N TYR A 97 -9.24 0.97 -22.31
CA TYR A 97 -9.29 0.21 -21.07
C TYR A 97 -10.40 0.73 -20.13
N LEU A 98 -10.53 2.06 -19.98
CA LEU A 98 -11.61 2.67 -19.19
C LEU A 98 -12.99 2.22 -19.68
N GLN A 99 -13.20 2.16 -21.00
CA GLN A 99 -14.45 1.64 -21.57
C GLN A 99 -14.61 0.14 -21.33
N SER A 100 -13.52 -0.62 -21.29
CA SER A 100 -13.55 -2.07 -21.03
C SER A 100 -14.07 -2.42 -19.63
N LEU A 101 -13.90 -1.54 -18.64
CA LEU A 101 -14.40 -1.72 -17.27
C LEU A 101 -15.94 -1.70 -17.19
N LYS A 102 -16.64 -1.24 -18.22
CA LYS A 102 -18.11 -1.29 -18.31
C LYS A 102 -18.61 -2.65 -18.79
N VAL A 103 -17.72 -3.51 -19.29
CA VAL A 103 -18.05 -4.82 -19.83
C VAL A 103 -17.91 -5.87 -18.73
N ARG A 104 -19.01 -6.51 -18.36
CA ARG A 104 -19.10 -7.52 -17.29
C ARG A 104 -18.04 -8.61 -17.41
N GLU A 105 -17.88 -9.19 -18.61
CA GLU A 105 -16.92 -10.29 -18.84
C GLU A 105 -15.47 -9.87 -18.61
N ASN A 106 -15.13 -8.61 -18.87
CA ASN A 106 -13.82 -8.08 -18.56
C ASN A 106 -13.60 -7.97 -17.05
N LEU A 107 -14.57 -7.44 -16.30
CA LEU A 107 -14.50 -7.38 -14.83
C LEU A 107 -14.36 -8.77 -14.22
N ILE A 108 -15.13 -9.76 -14.72
CA ILE A 108 -15.03 -11.16 -14.28
C ILE A 108 -13.60 -11.69 -14.47
N ARG A 109 -12.99 -11.38 -15.62
CA ARG A 109 -11.63 -11.82 -15.94
C ARG A 109 -10.59 -11.11 -15.08
N TYR A 110 -10.66 -9.76 -14.97
CA TYR A 110 -9.69 -8.97 -14.23
C TYR A 110 -9.69 -9.27 -12.74
N LEU A 111 -10.87 -9.50 -12.19
CA LEU A 111 -11.06 -9.79 -10.77
C LEU A 111 -11.03 -11.29 -10.46
N GLU A 112 -10.90 -12.15 -11.48
CA GLU A 112 -10.93 -13.62 -11.34
C GLU A 112 -12.18 -14.10 -10.58
N ALA A 113 -13.30 -13.43 -10.76
CA ALA A 113 -14.53 -13.59 -9.99
C ALA A 113 -15.67 -14.16 -10.83
N PRO A 114 -15.67 -15.47 -11.19
CA PRO A 114 -16.71 -16.08 -12.04
C PRO A 114 -18.13 -15.96 -11.46
N ALA A 115 -18.26 -15.87 -10.14
CA ALA A 115 -19.54 -15.67 -9.47
C ALA A 115 -20.25 -14.38 -9.88
N LEU A 116 -19.53 -13.39 -10.40
CA LEU A 116 -20.12 -12.13 -10.91
C LEU A 116 -21.06 -12.33 -12.09
N ARG A 117 -20.98 -13.48 -12.81
CA ARG A 117 -21.97 -13.82 -13.85
C ARG A 117 -23.36 -13.93 -13.29
N LEU A 118 -23.51 -14.36 -12.05
CA LEU A 118 -24.78 -14.57 -11.37
C LEU A 118 -25.29 -13.30 -10.68
N ALA A 119 -24.49 -12.24 -10.58
CA ALA A 119 -24.86 -11.01 -9.90
C ALA A 119 -25.85 -10.18 -10.77
N PRO A 120 -27.13 -10.04 -10.39
CA PRO A 120 -28.11 -9.27 -11.15
C PRO A 120 -28.00 -7.76 -10.83
N VAL A 121 -26.76 -7.23 -10.80
CA VAL A 121 -26.44 -5.87 -10.38
C VAL A 121 -25.60 -5.15 -11.43
N ASP A 122 -25.60 -3.83 -11.36
CA ASP A 122 -24.71 -2.97 -12.11
C ASP A 122 -23.30 -3.06 -11.51
N LEU A 123 -22.37 -3.75 -12.19
CA LEU A 123 -21.00 -3.96 -11.72
C LEU A 123 -20.16 -2.69 -11.78
N GLU A 124 -20.45 -1.75 -12.70
CA GLU A 124 -19.78 -0.45 -12.72
C GLU A 124 -20.00 0.25 -11.39
N LYS A 125 -21.27 0.40 -11.00
CA LYS A 125 -21.65 1.05 -9.75
C LYS A 125 -21.23 0.31 -8.50
N LYS A 126 -21.24 -1.04 -8.54
CA LYS A 126 -21.00 -1.88 -7.35
C LYS A 126 -19.56 -2.27 -7.12
N ILE A 127 -18.72 -2.19 -8.15
CA ILE A 127 -17.30 -2.60 -8.10
C ILE A 127 -16.39 -1.45 -8.54
N VAL A 128 -16.60 -0.92 -9.76
CA VAL A 128 -15.67 0.06 -10.33
C VAL A 128 -15.69 1.36 -9.51
N GLU A 129 -16.85 1.85 -9.10
CA GLU A 129 -16.96 3.06 -8.30
C GLU A 129 -16.32 2.93 -6.90
N PRO A 130 -16.52 1.87 -6.10
CA PRO A 130 -15.80 1.64 -4.87
C PRO A 130 -14.28 1.56 -5.05
N VAL A 131 -13.79 0.86 -6.09
CA VAL A 131 -12.35 0.78 -6.39
C VAL A 131 -11.81 2.15 -6.82
N ARG A 132 -12.56 2.91 -7.64
CA ARG A 132 -12.20 4.27 -8.04
C ARG A 132 -12.09 5.21 -6.84
N LEU A 133 -13.01 5.09 -5.88
CA LEU A 133 -12.99 5.86 -4.64
C LEU A 133 -11.80 5.46 -3.76
N SER A 134 -11.54 4.16 -3.60
CA SER A 134 -10.39 3.66 -2.84
C SER A 134 -9.05 4.06 -3.48
N SER A 135 -8.98 4.09 -4.81
CA SER A 135 -7.81 4.61 -5.54
C SER A 135 -7.61 6.11 -5.33
N GLY A 136 -8.70 6.88 -5.27
CA GLY A 136 -8.68 8.30 -4.85
C GLY A 136 -8.20 8.47 -3.40
N GLY A 137 -8.46 7.45 -2.56
CA GLY A 137 -7.92 7.37 -1.21
C GLY A 137 -6.40 7.31 -1.16
N THR A 138 -5.77 6.58 -2.08
CA THR A 138 -4.30 6.55 -2.21
C THR A 138 -3.72 7.93 -2.56
N LEU A 139 -4.34 8.64 -3.50
CA LEU A 139 -3.95 10.01 -3.83
C LEU A 139 -4.17 10.98 -2.64
N SER A 140 -5.28 10.82 -1.91
CA SER A 140 -5.57 11.63 -0.72
C SER A 140 -4.56 11.35 0.40
N ALA A 141 -4.19 10.09 0.63
CA ALA A 141 -3.15 9.70 1.57
C ALA A 141 -1.78 10.27 1.18
N ALA A 142 -1.46 10.29 -0.12
CA ALA A 142 -0.21 10.83 -0.62
C ALA A 142 -0.14 12.37 -0.42
N ARG A 143 -1.22 13.09 -0.68
CA ARG A 143 -1.32 14.52 -0.38
C ARG A 143 -1.17 14.80 1.11
N ALA A 144 -1.83 14.01 1.95
CA ALA A 144 -1.70 14.12 3.41
C ALA A 144 -0.27 13.82 3.89
N ALA A 145 0.38 12.77 3.35
CA ALA A 145 1.76 12.43 3.70
C ALA A 145 2.73 13.60 3.45
N LEU A 146 2.55 14.34 2.35
CA LEU A 146 3.34 15.53 2.06
C LEU A 146 3.17 16.66 3.08
N GLU A 147 2.08 16.67 3.86
CA GLU A 147 1.79 17.70 4.89
C GLU A 147 2.15 17.21 6.30
N VAL A 148 1.85 15.96 6.63
CA VAL A 148 1.96 15.45 8.01
C VAL A 148 2.91 14.27 8.18
N GLY A 149 3.55 13.81 7.11
CA GLY A 149 4.59 12.78 7.10
C GLY A 149 4.10 11.38 6.75
N ILE A 150 2.99 10.91 7.30
CA ILE A 150 2.50 9.55 7.08
C ILE A 150 1.03 9.58 6.67
N GLY A 151 0.73 9.09 5.46
CA GLY A 151 -0.63 8.91 4.98
C GLY A 151 -0.96 7.43 4.86
N ILE A 152 -2.05 6.97 5.48
CA ILE A 152 -2.49 5.57 5.40
C ILE A 152 -3.86 5.51 4.74
N ASN A 153 -3.95 4.91 3.57
CA ASN A 153 -5.22 4.56 2.95
C ASN A 153 -5.66 3.18 3.44
N LEU A 154 -6.81 3.10 4.13
CA LEU A 154 -7.42 1.81 4.51
C LEU A 154 -8.04 1.14 3.28
N GLY A 155 -7.28 0.97 2.24
CA GLY A 155 -7.60 0.42 0.93
C GLY A 155 -6.43 0.59 -0.02
N GLY A 156 -6.66 0.46 -1.33
CA GLY A 156 -5.62 0.67 -2.35
C GLY A 156 -4.55 -0.42 -2.39
N GLY A 157 -3.45 -0.11 -3.11
CA GLY A 157 -2.37 -1.07 -3.36
C GLY A 157 -2.71 -2.05 -4.48
N TYR A 158 -3.38 -1.58 -5.52
CA TYR A 158 -3.83 -2.40 -6.65
C TYR A 158 -2.69 -2.62 -7.67
N HIS A 159 -1.62 -3.26 -7.21
CA HIS A 159 -0.31 -3.34 -7.84
C HIS A 159 -0.24 -4.23 -9.10
N HIS A 160 -1.32 -4.99 -9.41
CA HIS A 160 -1.37 -5.81 -10.62
C HIS A 160 -2.05 -5.11 -11.80
N ALA A 161 -2.76 -3.99 -11.60
CA ALA A 161 -3.41 -3.27 -12.69
C ALA A 161 -2.37 -2.65 -13.64
N LYS A 162 -2.47 -2.97 -14.93
CA LYS A 162 -1.60 -2.51 -16.01
C LYS A 162 -2.24 -1.34 -16.77
N PRO A 163 -1.51 -0.60 -17.64
CA PRO A 163 -2.06 0.53 -18.39
C PRO A 163 -3.30 0.17 -19.22
N GLU A 164 -3.35 -1.02 -19.80
CA GLU A 164 -4.38 -1.46 -20.74
C GLU A 164 -5.22 -2.64 -20.27
N SER A 165 -4.94 -3.16 -19.06
CA SER A 165 -5.68 -4.32 -18.52
C SER A 165 -5.67 -4.35 -17.00
N GLY A 166 -6.72 -4.97 -16.44
CA GLY A 166 -6.70 -5.43 -15.04
C GLY A 166 -6.29 -6.90 -14.97
N GLU A 167 -5.71 -7.30 -13.86
CA GLU A 167 -5.41 -8.68 -13.50
C GLU A 167 -5.19 -8.82 -11.99
N GLY A 168 -5.11 -10.05 -11.46
CA GLY A 168 -4.79 -10.27 -10.04
C GLY A 168 -5.70 -9.48 -9.10
N PHE A 169 -7.00 -9.44 -9.36
CA PHE A 169 -8.01 -8.70 -8.57
C PHE A 169 -7.91 -7.17 -8.65
N CYS A 170 -6.99 -6.63 -9.46
CA CYS A 170 -6.72 -5.20 -9.58
C CYS A 170 -7.25 -4.64 -10.91
N ILE A 171 -8.00 -3.53 -10.84
CA ILE A 171 -8.55 -2.86 -12.03
C ILE A 171 -8.16 -1.39 -12.17
N ILE A 172 -7.50 -0.79 -11.19
CA ILE A 172 -7.02 0.60 -11.25
C ILE A 172 -5.62 0.65 -10.60
N ALA A 173 -4.62 1.15 -11.31
CA ALA A 173 -3.26 1.31 -10.82
C ALA A 173 -3.15 2.57 -9.96
N ASP A 174 -3.63 2.51 -8.73
CA ASP A 174 -3.81 3.65 -7.83
C ASP A 174 -2.50 4.37 -7.47
N ILE A 175 -1.44 3.64 -7.15
CA ILE A 175 -0.12 4.23 -6.81
C ILE A 175 0.51 4.93 -8.02
N PRO A 176 0.63 4.31 -9.21
CA PRO A 176 1.11 5.01 -10.41
C PRO A 176 0.31 6.27 -10.74
N ILE A 177 -1.04 6.22 -10.62
CA ILE A 177 -1.89 7.40 -10.83
C ILE A 177 -1.58 8.50 -9.81
N ALA A 178 -1.45 8.14 -8.52
CA ALA A 178 -1.12 9.11 -7.47
C ALA A 178 0.23 9.78 -7.73
N ILE A 179 1.25 9.02 -8.14
CA ILE A 179 2.57 9.54 -8.50
C ILE A 179 2.45 10.53 -9.65
N ARG A 180 1.82 10.16 -10.77
CA ARG A 180 1.67 11.04 -11.94
C ARG A 180 0.89 12.30 -11.62
N GLN A 181 -0.17 12.19 -10.80
CA GLN A 181 -0.93 13.36 -10.38
C GLN A 181 -0.08 14.32 -9.53
N LEU A 182 0.68 13.81 -8.56
CA LEU A 182 1.56 14.64 -7.74
C LEU A 182 2.70 15.27 -8.53
N GLN A 183 3.22 14.58 -9.54
CA GLN A 183 4.20 15.13 -10.47
C GLN A 183 3.59 16.25 -11.33
N ALA A 184 2.39 16.04 -11.87
CA ALA A 184 1.65 17.05 -12.64
C ALA A 184 1.32 18.30 -11.80
N ASP A 185 0.99 18.10 -10.50
CA ASP A 185 0.77 19.17 -9.53
C ASP A 185 2.08 19.85 -9.06
N ASN A 186 3.25 19.42 -9.55
CA ASN A 186 4.59 19.87 -9.14
C ASN A 186 4.86 19.70 -7.63
N ARG A 187 4.21 18.73 -6.98
CA ARG A 187 4.37 18.44 -5.55
C ARG A 187 5.57 17.51 -5.27
N ILE A 188 5.90 16.66 -6.21
CA ILE A 188 7.05 15.73 -6.17
C ILE A 188 7.73 15.69 -7.53
N LYS A 189 8.98 15.24 -7.55
CA LYS A 189 9.71 14.86 -8.76
C LYS A 189 9.97 13.36 -8.80
N ARG A 190 10.36 12.76 -7.68
CA ARG A 190 10.80 11.36 -7.62
C ARG A 190 10.02 10.58 -6.56
N ALA A 191 9.64 9.35 -6.89
CA ALA A 191 8.93 8.45 -6.00
C ALA A 191 9.60 7.08 -5.91
N LEU A 192 9.68 6.52 -4.70
CA LEU A 192 10.07 5.14 -4.45
C LEU A 192 8.82 4.32 -4.12
N ILE A 193 8.69 3.17 -4.76
CA ILE A 193 7.66 2.17 -4.43
C ILE A 193 8.35 1.00 -3.72
N VAL A 194 7.89 0.70 -2.51
CA VAL A 194 8.32 -0.44 -1.70
C VAL A 194 7.15 -1.41 -1.64
N ASP A 195 7.20 -2.42 -2.51
CA ASP A 195 6.17 -3.45 -2.60
C ASP A 195 6.60 -4.66 -1.77
N VAL A 196 5.86 -4.90 -0.67
CA VAL A 196 6.09 -5.99 0.27
C VAL A 196 4.89 -6.94 0.34
N ASP A 197 3.99 -6.87 -0.64
CA ASP A 197 3.01 -7.92 -0.93
C ASP A 197 3.74 -9.20 -1.33
N VAL A 198 3.15 -10.36 -1.09
CA VAL A 198 3.80 -11.63 -1.44
C VAL A 198 3.88 -11.85 -2.95
N HIS A 199 3.01 -11.18 -3.71
CA HIS A 199 3.01 -11.20 -5.17
C HIS A 199 3.83 -10.03 -5.72
N GLN A 200 4.52 -10.25 -6.84
CA GLN A 200 5.23 -9.14 -7.51
C GLN A 200 4.25 -8.07 -8.00
N GLY A 201 4.55 -6.79 -7.76
CA GLY A 201 3.78 -5.66 -8.29
C GLY A 201 3.98 -5.42 -9.78
N ASN A 202 3.71 -6.43 -10.59
CA ASN A 202 3.95 -6.43 -12.04
C ASN A 202 3.20 -5.32 -12.79
N GLY A 203 1.99 -4.97 -12.34
CA GLY A 203 1.23 -3.86 -12.90
C GLY A 203 1.89 -2.52 -12.62
N THR A 204 2.35 -2.30 -11.38
CA THR A 204 3.11 -1.09 -11.00
C THR A 204 4.39 -0.97 -11.84
N ILE A 205 5.15 -2.06 -11.99
CA ILE A 205 6.34 -2.12 -12.85
C ILE A 205 5.99 -1.74 -14.29
N CYS A 206 4.94 -2.33 -14.87
CA CYS A 206 4.50 -2.00 -16.23
C CYS A 206 4.09 -0.53 -16.40
N CYS A 207 3.42 0.05 -15.41
CA CYS A 207 2.96 1.45 -15.45
C CYS A 207 4.10 2.47 -15.36
N LEU A 208 5.21 2.10 -14.71
CA LEU A 208 6.33 3.01 -14.41
C LEU A 208 7.63 2.62 -15.14
N ARG A 209 7.56 1.66 -16.06
CA ARG A 209 8.70 1.19 -16.85
C ARG A 209 9.37 2.37 -17.58
N ASP A 210 10.69 2.33 -17.62
CA ASP A 210 11.53 3.33 -18.31
C ASP A 210 11.39 4.76 -17.75
N ASP A 211 10.92 4.91 -16.49
CA ASP A 211 10.79 6.19 -15.83
C ASP A 211 11.85 6.38 -14.74
N GLU A 212 12.93 7.06 -15.06
CA GLU A 212 14.03 7.36 -14.13
C GLU A 212 13.61 8.21 -12.90
N SER A 213 12.41 8.78 -12.92
CA SER A 213 11.85 9.54 -11.78
C SER A 213 11.20 8.63 -10.74
N THR A 214 11.03 7.36 -11.03
CA THR A 214 10.49 6.36 -10.11
C THR A 214 11.50 5.23 -9.86
N PHE A 215 11.37 4.55 -8.74
CA PHE A 215 12.11 3.33 -8.43
C PHE A 215 11.15 2.29 -7.87
N THR A 216 11.07 1.15 -8.53
CA THR A 216 10.24 0.02 -8.11
C THR A 216 11.08 -1.01 -7.38
N PHE A 217 10.77 -1.24 -6.10
CA PHE A 217 11.37 -2.30 -5.29
C PHE A 217 10.28 -3.27 -4.88
N SER A 218 10.39 -4.54 -5.29
CA SER A 218 9.46 -5.60 -4.94
C SER A 218 10.16 -6.75 -4.24
N MET A 219 9.66 -7.13 -3.05
CA MET A 219 10.06 -8.34 -2.33
C MET A 219 8.89 -9.32 -2.35
N HIS A 220 9.02 -10.38 -3.12
CA HIS A 220 7.91 -11.29 -3.38
C HIS A 220 8.36 -12.76 -3.38
N GLN A 221 7.41 -13.66 -3.24
CA GLN A 221 7.69 -15.09 -3.37
C GLN A 221 7.99 -15.42 -4.83
N ASP A 222 9.01 -16.26 -5.08
CA ASP A 222 9.42 -16.73 -6.40
C ASP A 222 8.24 -17.43 -7.12
N SER A 223 8.11 -18.61 -7.15
CA SER A 223 7.31 -19.51 -8.00
C SER A 223 5.77 -19.37 -7.92
N ILE A 224 5.24 -18.19 -7.54
CA ILE A 224 3.79 -17.89 -7.54
C ILE A 224 3.44 -16.78 -8.54
N TYR A 225 2.14 -16.48 -8.67
CA TYR A 225 1.65 -15.38 -9.52
C TYR A 225 2.38 -14.05 -9.24
N PRO A 226 2.64 -13.22 -10.26
CA PRO A 226 2.43 -13.45 -11.70
C PRO A 226 3.49 -14.36 -12.33
N ILE A 227 3.13 -15.03 -13.41
CA ILE A 227 4.06 -15.83 -14.22
C ILE A 227 3.82 -15.49 -15.70
N PRO A 228 4.83 -14.99 -16.44
CA PRO A 228 6.18 -14.64 -15.98
C PRO A 228 6.18 -13.39 -15.08
N LYS A 229 7.27 -13.22 -14.31
CA LYS A 229 7.55 -11.97 -13.58
C LYS A 229 7.91 -10.86 -14.57
N GLU A 230 7.61 -9.61 -14.19
CA GLU A 230 8.13 -8.42 -14.87
C GLU A 230 9.53 -8.07 -14.31
N ILE A 231 10.26 -7.22 -14.98
CA ILE A 231 11.57 -6.74 -14.52
C ILE A 231 11.39 -5.31 -14.02
N GLY A 232 11.50 -5.14 -12.70
CA GLY A 232 11.53 -3.85 -12.02
C GLY A 232 12.97 -3.33 -11.82
N ASP A 233 13.09 -2.22 -11.09
CA ASP A 233 14.43 -1.67 -10.77
C ASP A 233 15.17 -2.54 -9.76
N LEU A 234 14.45 -3.16 -8.82
CA LEU A 234 14.97 -4.17 -7.90
C LEU A 234 13.88 -5.16 -7.52
N ASP A 235 14.09 -6.41 -7.90
CA ASP A 235 13.23 -7.54 -7.56
C ASP A 235 14.00 -8.51 -6.63
N ILE A 236 13.43 -8.86 -5.50
CA ILE A 236 13.95 -9.85 -4.56
C ILE A 236 12.96 -11.01 -4.50
N GLU A 237 13.36 -12.13 -5.07
CA GLU A 237 12.60 -13.38 -5.08
C GLU A 237 12.91 -14.19 -3.82
N LEU A 238 11.88 -14.46 -3.02
CA LEU A 238 11.98 -15.21 -1.77
C LEU A 238 11.47 -16.64 -1.96
N GLN A 239 12.10 -17.58 -1.30
CA GLN A 239 11.64 -18.97 -1.30
C GLN A 239 10.47 -19.15 -0.35
N ALA A 240 9.58 -20.10 -0.66
CA ALA A 240 8.55 -20.55 0.28
C ALA A 240 9.19 -20.96 1.62
N GLY A 241 8.49 -20.65 2.73
CA GLY A 241 9.01 -20.90 4.08
C GLY A 241 9.93 -19.78 4.63
N CYS A 242 10.17 -18.69 3.88
CA CYS A 242 10.91 -17.55 4.39
C CYS A 242 10.18 -16.96 5.61
N MET A 243 10.91 -16.77 6.71
CA MET A 243 10.42 -16.34 8.03
C MET A 243 10.89 -14.91 8.37
N ASP A 244 10.42 -14.38 9.49
CA ASP A 244 10.60 -13.00 9.95
C ASP A 244 12.05 -12.49 9.91
N ASP A 245 12.98 -13.22 10.50
CA ASP A 245 14.37 -12.77 10.64
C ASP A 245 15.06 -12.65 9.27
N GLU A 246 14.86 -13.62 8.40
CA GLU A 246 15.42 -13.62 7.05
C GLU A 246 14.78 -12.51 6.21
N TYR A 247 13.45 -12.43 6.22
CA TYR A 247 12.69 -11.43 5.46
C TYR A 247 13.11 -10.01 5.86
N ASN A 248 13.06 -9.69 7.16
CA ASN A 248 13.33 -8.34 7.66
C ASN A 248 14.80 -7.95 7.48
N ARG A 249 15.74 -8.88 7.59
CA ARG A 249 17.16 -8.64 7.30
C ARG A 249 17.38 -8.27 5.83
N ILE A 250 16.79 -9.04 4.90
CA ILE A 250 16.90 -8.76 3.46
C ILE A 250 16.26 -7.41 3.12
N LEU A 251 15.10 -7.12 3.70
CA LEU A 251 14.42 -5.83 3.52
C LEU A 251 15.29 -4.67 3.99
N GLU A 252 15.82 -4.73 5.20
CA GLU A 252 16.65 -3.66 5.78
C GLU A 252 17.90 -3.38 4.94
N GLU A 253 18.62 -4.45 4.53
CA GLU A 253 19.81 -4.32 3.69
C GLU A 253 19.52 -3.61 2.36
N ASN A 254 18.41 -3.98 1.69
CA ASN A 254 18.05 -3.39 0.40
C ASN A 254 17.48 -1.98 0.54
N LEU A 255 16.64 -1.70 1.54
CA LEU A 255 16.15 -0.34 1.81
C LEU A 255 17.30 0.64 2.05
N ARG A 256 18.29 0.25 2.88
CA ARG A 256 19.46 1.09 3.14
C ARG A 256 20.23 1.39 1.84
N ARG A 257 20.41 0.40 0.96
CA ARG A 257 21.08 0.57 -0.33
C ARG A 257 20.28 1.49 -1.26
N ILE A 258 18.97 1.26 -1.41
CA ILE A 258 18.10 2.07 -2.27
C ILE A 258 18.08 3.52 -1.78
N MET A 259 17.80 3.76 -0.50
CA MET A 259 17.70 5.11 0.07
C MET A 259 19.03 5.87 0.13
N SER A 260 20.16 5.20 -0.10
CA SER A 260 21.45 5.86 -0.27
C SER A 260 21.74 6.28 -1.72
N SER A 261 21.15 5.60 -2.70
CA SER A 261 21.39 5.82 -4.14
C SER A 261 20.25 6.53 -4.85
N PHE A 262 19.01 6.37 -4.38
CA PHE A 262 17.82 6.99 -4.96
C PHE A 262 17.18 7.97 -3.97
N GLN A 263 17.23 9.27 -4.29
CA GLN A 263 16.63 10.32 -3.48
C GLN A 263 15.16 10.50 -3.87
N ALA A 264 14.26 9.89 -3.12
CA ALA A 264 12.82 10.03 -3.31
C ALA A 264 12.29 11.27 -2.57
N ASP A 265 11.27 11.92 -3.16
CA ASP A 265 10.47 12.96 -2.49
C ASP A 265 9.35 12.35 -1.67
N ILE A 266 8.93 11.13 -1.98
CA ILE A 266 7.87 10.36 -1.32
C ILE A 266 8.10 8.87 -1.50
N VAL A 267 7.68 8.06 -0.52
CA VAL A 267 7.70 6.59 -0.58
C VAL A 267 6.26 6.07 -0.55
N PHE A 268 5.94 5.12 -1.43
CA PHE A 268 4.67 4.38 -1.41
C PHE A 268 4.94 2.94 -0.97
N ILE A 269 4.22 2.47 0.04
CA ILE A 269 4.29 1.11 0.55
C ILE A 269 3.05 0.35 0.06
N VAL A 270 3.28 -0.76 -0.63
CA VAL A 270 2.25 -1.77 -0.91
C VAL A 270 2.32 -2.78 0.23
N GLY A 271 1.50 -2.55 1.28
CA GLY A 271 1.57 -3.25 2.56
C GLY A 271 0.72 -4.52 2.60
N GLY A 272 0.83 -5.38 1.60
CA GLY A 272 0.17 -6.69 1.61
C GLY A 272 0.58 -7.52 2.84
N CYS A 273 -0.37 -8.23 3.43
CA CYS A 273 -0.11 -9.11 4.57
C CYS A 273 -0.27 -10.59 4.22
N ASP A 274 -0.24 -10.92 2.96
CA ASP A 274 -0.25 -12.29 2.43
C ASP A 274 1.11 -13.00 2.54
N THR A 275 2.13 -12.32 3.07
CA THR A 275 3.35 -12.94 3.59
C THR A 275 3.13 -13.67 4.92
N LEU A 276 1.94 -13.51 5.55
CA LEU A 276 1.57 -14.15 6.82
C LEU A 276 1.49 -15.68 6.64
N SER A 277 2.07 -16.41 7.59
CA SER A 277 1.98 -17.86 7.64
C SER A 277 0.52 -18.36 7.57
N GLY A 278 0.27 -19.32 6.69
CA GLY A 278 -1.07 -19.85 6.46
C GLY A 278 -1.96 -19.02 5.55
N ASP A 279 -1.43 -18.05 4.82
CA ASP A 279 -2.18 -17.38 3.76
C ASP A 279 -2.47 -18.39 2.62
N PRO A 280 -3.71 -18.47 2.11
CA PRO A 280 -4.10 -19.50 1.14
C PRO A 280 -3.48 -19.31 -0.26
N LEU A 281 -2.95 -18.12 -0.58
CA LEU A 281 -2.38 -17.80 -1.90
C LEU A 281 -0.85 -17.70 -1.88
N ALA A 282 -0.21 -17.98 -0.74
CA ALA A 282 1.22 -17.80 -0.55
C ALA A 282 1.83 -18.92 0.32
N GLY A 283 3.15 -18.97 0.35
CA GLY A 283 3.90 -19.96 1.12
C GLY A 283 5.02 -19.37 1.95
N LEU A 284 5.04 -18.04 2.18
CA LEU A 284 5.94 -17.47 3.19
C LEU A 284 5.39 -17.74 4.59
N GLU A 285 6.26 -17.70 5.60
CA GLU A 285 5.91 -18.06 6.97
C GLU A 285 6.21 -16.95 7.98
N MET A 286 5.85 -15.71 7.62
CA MET A 286 5.97 -14.59 8.55
C MET A 286 4.89 -14.66 9.63
N THR A 287 5.24 -14.16 10.81
CA THR A 287 4.27 -13.94 11.90
C THR A 287 3.65 -12.55 11.80
N THR A 288 2.58 -12.32 12.58
CA THR A 288 2.00 -10.96 12.73
C THR A 288 3.05 -9.98 13.26
N GLU A 289 3.86 -10.38 14.23
CA GLU A 289 4.93 -9.56 14.80
C GLU A 289 6.03 -9.25 13.77
N GLY A 290 6.36 -10.21 12.91
CA GLY A 290 7.31 -10.05 11.81
C GLY A 290 6.81 -9.03 10.78
N ILE A 291 5.53 -9.06 10.43
CA ILE A 291 4.90 -8.11 9.51
C ILE A 291 4.81 -6.70 10.13
N VAL A 292 4.45 -6.59 11.41
CA VAL A 292 4.48 -5.30 12.12
C VAL A 292 5.88 -4.71 12.14
N THR A 293 6.91 -5.54 12.38
CA THR A 293 8.32 -5.14 12.34
C THR A 293 8.72 -4.69 10.94
N ARG A 294 8.32 -5.43 9.90
CA ARG A 294 8.53 -5.08 8.49
C ARG A 294 8.02 -3.68 8.15
N ASP A 295 6.75 -3.44 8.48
CA ASP A 295 6.08 -2.18 8.15
C ASP A 295 6.68 -1.01 8.95
N ALA A 296 6.98 -1.24 10.24
CA ALA A 296 7.64 -0.26 11.10
C ALA A 296 9.05 0.09 10.59
N LEU A 297 9.82 -0.89 10.12
CA LEU A 297 11.16 -0.71 9.58
C LEU A 297 11.14 0.19 8.33
N ILE A 298 10.19 -0.02 7.41
CA ILE A 298 10.07 0.81 6.21
C ILE A 298 9.73 2.25 6.59
N VAL A 299 8.71 2.44 7.45
CA VAL A 299 8.30 3.78 7.89
C VAL A 299 9.41 4.48 8.67
N ALA A 300 10.10 3.79 9.58
CA ALA A 300 11.22 4.35 10.34
C ALA A 300 12.36 4.81 9.42
N SER A 301 12.69 4.03 8.38
CA SER A 301 13.70 4.40 7.38
C SER A 301 13.31 5.66 6.61
N CYS A 302 12.01 5.85 6.32
CA CYS A 302 11.51 7.07 5.70
C CYS A 302 11.59 8.28 6.64
N VAL A 303 11.21 8.09 7.91
CA VAL A 303 11.28 9.13 8.96
C VAL A 303 12.72 9.57 9.16
N GLU A 304 13.68 8.63 9.24
CA GLU A 304 15.11 8.92 9.37
C GLU A 304 15.64 9.81 8.22
N LYS A 305 15.12 9.62 7.02
CA LYS A 305 15.49 10.41 5.84
C LYS A 305 14.62 11.64 5.61
N ASN A 306 13.69 11.95 6.53
CA ASN A 306 12.71 13.04 6.39
C ASN A 306 11.91 12.96 5.07
N ILE A 307 11.54 11.73 4.66
CA ILE A 307 10.79 11.44 3.44
C ILE A 307 9.34 11.07 3.82
N PRO A 308 8.31 11.76 3.30
CA PRO A 308 6.92 11.39 3.53
C PRO A 308 6.60 10.00 2.97
N VAL A 309 5.69 9.28 3.63
CA VAL A 309 5.38 7.90 3.30
C VAL A 309 3.88 7.65 3.22
N VAL A 310 3.47 6.89 2.21
CA VAL A 310 2.09 6.45 1.97
C VAL A 310 2.03 4.95 2.20
N PHE A 311 1.05 4.50 2.97
CA PHE A 311 0.81 3.08 3.20
C PHE A 311 -0.55 2.68 2.62
N THR A 312 -0.58 1.60 1.81
CA THR A 312 -1.78 0.98 1.25
C THR A 312 -1.89 -0.48 1.69
N LEU A 313 -3.11 -1.03 1.78
CA LEU A 313 -3.32 -2.33 2.42
C LEU A 313 -3.05 -3.54 1.51
N ALA A 314 -3.24 -3.41 0.20
CA ALA A 314 -2.98 -4.47 -0.78
C ALA A 314 -3.52 -5.86 -0.38
N GLY A 315 -2.77 -6.95 -0.66
CA GLY A 315 -3.15 -8.33 -0.43
C GLY A 315 -3.37 -8.76 1.03
N GLY A 316 -3.60 -10.04 1.20
CA GLY A 316 -3.92 -10.69 2.46
C GLY A 316 -5.27 -11.40 2.43
N TYR A 317 -5.23 -12.74 2.43
CA TYR A 317 -6.36 -13.61 2.09
C TYR A 317 -6.74 -14.55 3.23
N SER A 318 -5.93 -14.63 4.27
CA SER A 318 -6.26 -15.40 5.48
C SER A 318 -7.31 -14.68 6.32
N SER A 319 -8.02 -15.43 7.18
CA SER A 319 -8.98 -14.84 8.13
C SER A 319 -8.34 -13.89 9.14
N GLU A 320 -7.03 -13.99 9.34
CA GLU A 320 -6.24 -13.16 10.28
C GLU A 320 -5.65 -11.91 9.61
N ALA A 321 -5.70 -11.81 8.26
CA ALA A 321 -5.10 -10.74 7.48
C ALA A 321 -5.50 -9.34 7.99
N TRP A 322 -6.79 -9.11 8.24
CA TRP A 322 -7.24 -7.80 8.74
C TRP A 322 -6.72 -7.48 10.15
N LYS A 323 -6.53 -8.50 11.01
CA LYS A 323 -5.97 -8.29 12.36
C LYS A 323 -4.50 -7.95 12.31
N THR A 324 -3.75 -8.62 11.43
CA THR A 324 -2.33 -8.32 11.21
C THR A 324 -2.15 -6.90 10.70
N GLN A 325 -2.89 -6.49 9.66
CA GLN A 325 -2.84 -5.11 9.16
C GLN A 325 -3.30 -4.08 10.20
N TYR A 326 -4.34 -4.41 10.99
CA TYR A 326 -4.73 -3.56 12.13
C TYR A 326 -3.58 -3.39 13.13
N GLN A 327 -2.83 -4.45 13.47
CA GLN A 327 -1.70 -4.38 14.39
C GLN A 327 -0.59 -3.46 13.84
N SER A 328 -0.27 -3.56 12.55
CA SER A 328 0.69 -2.66 11.89
C SER A 328 0.25 -1.20 11.97
N ILE A 329 -0.99 -0.90 11.58
CA ILE A 329 -1.51 0.47 11.62
C ILE A 329 -1.57 1.01 13.04
N ARG A 330 -2.02 0.20 14.00
CA ARG A 330 -2.04 0.55 15.41
C ARG A 330 -0.63 0.89 15.92
N HIS A 331 0.37 0.08 15.56
CA HIS A 331 1.76 0.32 15.94
C HIS A 331 2.27 1.68 15.40
N LEU A 332 1.97 2.00 14.14
CA LEU A 332 2.33 3.28 13.54
C LEU A 332 1.63 4.46 14.23
N ILE A 333 0.34 4.32 14.56
CA ILE A 333 -0.41 5.34 15.31
C ILE A 333 0.17 5.51 16.73
N ASP A 334 0.49 4.42 17.42
CA ASP A 334 1.05 4.48 18.77
C ASP A 334 2.45 5.12 18.79
N THR A 335 3.21 4.94 17.72
CA THR A 335 4.57 5.49 17.58
C THR A 335 4.58 6.96 17.19
N TYR A 336 3.79 7.35 16.21
CA TYR A 336 3.87 8.69 15.60
C TYR A 336 2.70 9.62 15.99
N GLY A 337 1.62 9.08 16.54
CA GLY A 337 0.39 9.82 16.85
C GLY A 337 -0.42 10.16 15.60
N VAL A 338 -1.69 10.50 15.79
CA VAL A 338 -2.62 10.89 14.71
C VAL A 338 -2.50 12.37 14.40
N ALA A 339 -2.64 12.75 13.14
CA ALA A 339 -2.77 14.15 12.73
C ALA A 339 -4.06 14.76 13.31
N LYS A 340 -4.00 16.06 13.69
CA LYS A 340 -5.12 16.78 14.30
C LYS A 340 -6.03 17.37 13.23
#